data_1cd7cd1e5dc79a6d35a1fed3e94f5606
#
_entry.id   1cd7cd1e5dc79a6d35a1fed3e94f5606
#
_cell.length_a   1.000
_cell.length_b   1.000
_cell.length_c   1.000
_cell.angle_alpha   90.00
_cell.angle_beta   90.00
_cell.angle_gamma   90.00
#
_symmetry.space_group_name_H-M   'P 1'
#
loop_
_entity.id
_entity.type
_entity.pdbx_description
1 polymer ?
#
loop_
_entity_poly.entity_id
_entity_poly.type
_entity_poly.pdbx_seq_one_letter_code
_entity_poly.pdbx_strand_id
1 'polypeptide(L)'
;MVYTKQEKQEIERVLAVFAKYLNQRNHCDIAWSNKLGYLLLDYHTCIDDVTPIGTAADLCREMLDYMMIDSVTKSKSGHLLKEIDAVEKAEIQRLWQPYFEQLPEYEYLREELTSAWP
;
A
#
# COMPACT_ATOMS: atom_id res chain seq x y z
N MET A 1 20.10 15.13 -2.39
CA MET A 1 18.86 14.46 -2.86
C MET A 1 18.55 13.26 -1.99
N VAL A 2 17.27 13.05 -1.71
CA VAL A 2 16.81 11.91 -0.89
C VAL A 2 17.02 10.60 -1.63
N TYR A 3 16.81 10.60 -2.95
CA TYR A 3 16.92 9.42 -3.80
C TYR A 3 17.98 9.60 -4.87
N THR A 4 18.56 8.49 -5.34
CA THR A 4 19.21 8.48 -6.62
C THR A 4 18.17 8.65 -7.72
N LYS A 5 18.61 9.01 -8.93
CA LYS A 5 17.71 9.11 -10.09
C LYS A 5 16.98 7.78 -10.34
N GLN A 6 17.69 6.67 -10.22
CA GLN A 6 17.14 5.33 -10.43
C GLN A 6 16.10 4.96 -9.36
N GLU A 7 16.38 5.27 -8.10
CA GLU A 7 15.45 5.04 -7.00
C GLU A 7 14.16 5.84 -7.19
N LYS A 8 14.27 7.11 -7.57
CA LYS A 8 13.11 7.96 -7.84
C LYS A 8 12.27 7.42 -8.99
N GLN A 9 12.90 7.01 -10.08
CA GLN A 9 12.20 6.41 -11.23
C GLN A 9 11.44 5.14 -10.83
N GLU A 10 12.04 4.31 -9.98
CA GLU A 10 11.42 3.07 -9.52
C GLU A 10 10.20 3.35 -8.62
N ILE A 11 10.32 4.34 -7.72
CA ILE A 11 9.18 4.78 -6.90
C ILE A 11 8.05 5.30 -7.79
N GLU A 12 8.37 6.10 -8.79
CA GLU A 12 7.38 6.66 -9.72
C GLU A 12 6.71 5.56 -10.56
N ARG A 13 7.43 4.50 -10.92
CA ARG A 13 6.87 3.34 -11.60
C ARG A 13 5.83 2.63 -10.72
N VAL A 14 6.15 2.41 -9.46
CA VAL A 14 5.21 1.79 -8.50
C VAL A 14 4.01 2.70 -8.25
N LEU A 15 4.24 4.01 -8.11
CA LEU A 15 3.15 4.99 -7.99
C LEU A 15 2.17 4.90 -9.15
N ALA A 16 2.68 4.78 -10.38
CA ALA A 16 1.84 4.69 -11.57
C ALA A 16 0.94 3.45 -11.53
N VAL A 17 1.45 2.34 -11.02
CA VAL A 17 0.68 1.09 -10.88
C VAL A 17 -0.47 1.25 -9.89
N PHE A 18 -0.25 1.97 -8.79
CA PHE A 18 -1.25 2.17 -7.74
C PHE A 18 -2.09 3.45 -7.89
N ALA A 19 -1.87 4.22 -8.95
CA ALA A 19 -2.52 5.53 -9.13
C ALA A 19 -4.05 5.45 -9.04
N LYS A 20 -4.66 4.45 -9.68
CA LYS A 20 -6.11 4.27 -9.66
C LYS A 20 -6.62 4.00 -8.25
N TYR A 21 -5.93 3.13 -7.51
CA TYR A 21 -6.29 2.83 -6.13
C TYR A 21 -6.20 4.08 -5.25
N LEU A 22 -5.11 4.85 -5.36
CA LEU A 22 -4.93 6.09 -4.61
C LEU A 22 -6.03 7.11 -4.90
N ASN A 23 -6.41 7.24 -6.17
CA ASN A 23 -7.45 8.19 -6.59
C ASN A 23 -8.84 7.81 -6.07
N GLN A 24 -9.06 6.54 -5.79
CA GLN A 24 -10.33 6.05 -5.24
C GLN A 24 -10.38 6.13 -3.71
N ARG A 25 -9.25 6.34 -3.07
CA ARG A 25 -9.14 6.39 -1.62
C ARG A 25 -9.16 7.83 -1.12
N ASN A 26 -10.23 8.19 -0.39
CA ASN A 26 -10.48 9.59 -0.01
C ASN A 26 -9.59 10.12 1.10
N HIS A 27 -8.91 9.26 1.85
CA HIS A 27 -8.17 9.63 3.05
C HIS A 27 -6.66 9.39 2.93
N CYS A 28 -6.18 9.21 1.71
CA CYS A 28 -4.77 8.92 1.45
C CYS A 28 -4.29 9.67 0.22
N ASP A 29 -3.08 10.21 0.28
CA ASP A 29 -2.46 10.90 -0.84
C ASP A 29 -0.95 10.77 -0.80
N ILE A 30 -0.32 11.08 -1.93
CA ILE A 30 1.14 11.15 -2.05
C ILE A 30 1.53 12.58 -2.35
N ALA A 31 2.47 13.10 -1.57
CA ALA A 31 3.01 14.44 -1.75
C ALA A 31 4.54 14.37 -1.96
N TRP A 32 5.09 15.40 -2.58
CA TRP A 32 6.53 15.54 -2.75
C TRP A 32 7.07 16.62 -1.80
N SER A 33 8.13 16.28 -1.07
CA SER A 33 8.91 17.20 -0.27
C SER A 33 10.33 17.29 -0.83
N ASN A 34 10.82 18.53 -1.04
CA ASN A 34 12.19 18.72 -1.52
C ASN A 34 13.25 18.15 -0.58
N LYS A 35 12.95 18.06 0.70
CA LYS A 35 13.87 17.56 1.72
C LYS A 35 13.69 16.09 2.05
N LEU A 36 12.44 15.60 1.99
CA LEU A 36 12.10 14.26 2.47
C LEU A 36 11.74 13.27 1.36
N GLY A 37 11.57 13.75 0.12
CA GLY A 37 11.13 12.92 -0.99
C GLY A 37 9.62 12.73 -1.00
N TYR A 38 9.17 11.57 -1.46
CA TYR A 38 7.74 11.25 -1.46
C TYR A 38 7.25 10.94 -0.06
N LEU A 39 6.06 11.47 0.24
CA LEU A 39 5.40 11.30 1.54
C LEU A 39 4.04 10.68 1.31
N LEU A 40 3.75 9.63 2.08
CA LEU A 40 2.42 9.06 2.16
C LEU A 40 1.65 9.80 3.26
N LEU A 41 0.57 10.45 2.87
CA LEU A 41 -0.28 11.23 3.77
C LEU A 41 -1.55 10.44 4.08
N ASP A 42 -1.87 10.33 5.34
CA ASP A 42 -3.14 9.77 5.82
C ASP A 42 -3.89 10.88 6.55
N TYR A 43 -5.13 11.14 6.15
CA TYR A 43 -5.87 12.29 6.68
C TYR A 43 -7.38 12.08 6.66
N HIS A 44 -8.08 12.84 7.50
CA HIS A 44 -9.54 12.99 7.48
C HIS A 44 -9.88 14.47 7.30
N THR A 45 -9.95 15.24 8.40
CA THR A 45 -10.14 16.69 8.34
C THR A 45 -8.80 17.45 8.33
N CYS A 46 -7.76 16.81 8.83
CA CYS A 46 -6.38 17.30 8.82
C CYS A 46 -5.44 16.13 8.53
N ILE A 47 -4.15 16.41 8.39
CA ILE A 47 -3.16 15.36 8.21
C ILE A 47 -2.98 14.64 9.55
N ASP A 48 -3.38 13.37 9.58
CA ASP A 48 -3.29 12.53 10.78
C ASP A 48 -1.93 11.84 10.88
N ASP A 49 -1.35 11.46 9.74
CA ASP A 49 -0.08 10.76 9.69
C ASP A 49 0.69 11.07 8.41
N VAL A 50 2.02 11.07 8.51
CA VAL A 50 2.92 11.29 7.38
C VAL A 50 4.01 10.23 7.43
N THR A 51 4.08 9.42 6.38
CA THR A 51 5.08 8.35 6.27
C THR A 51 6.02 8.64 5.11
N PRO A 52 7.31 8.95 5.36
CA PRO A 52 8.28 9.09 4.27
C PRO A 52 8.47 7.76 3.55
N ILE A 53 8.50 7.82 2.23
CA ILE A 53 8.73 6.65 1.38
C ILE A 53 10.24 6.55 1.12
N GLY A 54 10.88 5.55 1.70
CA GLY A 54 12.32 5.34 1.55
C GLY A 54 12.69 4.60 0.27
N THR A 55 11.89 3.61 -0.12
CA THR A 55 12.13 2.77 -1.29
C THR A 55 10.84 2.46 -2.02
N ALA A 56 10.96 1.97 -3.26
CA ALA A 56 9.81 1.50 -4.03
C ALA A 56 9.12 0.31 -3.35
N ALA A 57 9.91 -0.57 -2.72
CA ALA A 57 9.36 -1.70 -1.95
C ALA A 57 8.51 -1.22 -0.77
N ASP A 58 8.95 -0.17 -0.07
CA ASP A 58 8.18 0.42 1.03
C ASP A 58 6.84 0.95 0.53
N LEU A 59 6.82 1.66 -0.60
CA LEU A 59 5.59 2.15 -1.20
C LEU A 59 4.65 1.00 -1.58
N CYS A 60 5.18 -0.02 -2.23
CA CYS A 60 4.40 -1.20 -2.62
C CYS A 60 3.79 -1.88 -1.39
N ARG A 61 4.59 -2.06 -0.35
CA ARG A 61 4.15 -2.65 0.92
C ARG A 61 3.01 -1.84 1.54
N GLU A 62 3.15 -0.53 1.61
CA GLU A 62 2.13 0.35 2.18
C GLU A 62 0.81 0.27 1.40
N MET A 63 0.87 0.29 0.07
CA MET A 63 -0.33 0.20 -0.77
C MET A 63 -1.04 -1.13 -0.58
N LEU A 64 -0.32 -2.23 -0.59
CA LEU A 64 -0.91 -3.57 -0.39
C LEU A 64 -1.48 -3.71 1.02
N ASP A 65 -0.82 -3.14 2.02
CA ASP A 65 -1.30 -3.14 3.40
C ASP A 65 -2.62 -2.37 3.53
N TYR A 66 -2.71 -1.18 2.92
CA TYR A 66 -3.95 -0.41 2.90
C TYR A 66 -5.10 -1.18 2.24
N MET A 67 -4.83 -1.87 1.13
CA MET A 67 -5.84 -2.70 0.45
C MET A 67 -6.35 -3.81 1.36
N MET A 68 -5.45 -4.44 2.11
CA MET A 68 -5.79 -5.48 3.08
C MET A 68 -6.66 -4.92 4.20
N ILE A 69 -6.25 -3.81 4.80
CA ILE A 69 -6.99 -3.16 5.89
C ILE A 69 -8.37 -2.71 5.42
N ASP A 70 -8.46 -2.08 4.25
CA ASP A 70 -9.72 -1.65 3.66
C ASP A 70 -10.66 -2.83 3.43
N SER A 71 -10.15 -3.95 2.97
CA SER A 71 -10.95 -5.17 2.75
C SER A 71 -11.53 -5.70 4.06
N VAL A 72 -10.73 -5.74 5.12
CA VAL A 72 -11.17 -6.23 6.44
C VAL A 72 -12.20 -5.27 7.06
N THR A 73 -11.97 -3.96 6.99
CA THR A 73 -12.89 -2.97 7.57
C THR A 73 -14.23 -2.90 6.84
N LYS A 74 -14.27 -3.25 5.56
CA LYS A 74 -15.50 -3.30 4.75
C LYS A 74 -16.27 -4.61 4.92
N SER A 75 -15.69 -5.61 5.57
CA SER A 75 -16.39 -6.86 5.81
C SER A 75 -17.54 -6.65 6.79
N LYS A 76 -18.61 -7.47 6.69
CA LYS A 76 -19.80 -7.34 7.52
C LYS A 76 -19.52 -7.48 9.01
N SER A 77 -18.48 -8.20 9.37
CA SER A 77 -18.13 -8.48 10.76
C SER A 77 -17.15 -7.48 11.36
N GLY A 78 -16.50 -6.63 10.52
CA GLY A 78 -15.52 -5.67 11.00
C GLY A 78 -14.33 -6.30 11.71
N HIS A 79 -13.90 -7.46 11.23
CA HIS A 79 -12.81 -8.23 11.86
C HIS A 79 -11.49 -7.45 11.92
N LEU A 80 -10.73 -7.68 12.98
CA LEU A 80 -9.33 -7.29 13.05
C LEU A 80 -8.49 -8.25 12.19
N LEU A 81 -7.29 -7.84 11.79
CA LEU A 81 -6.40 -8.68 10.98
C LEU A 81 -6.17 -10.07 11.59
N LYS A 82 -6.07 -10.16 12.90
CA LYS A 82 -5.89 -11.43 13.61
C LYS A 82 -7.12 -12.34 13.61
N GLU A 83 -8.26 -11.81 13.16
CA GLU A 83 -9.54 -12.51 13.16
C GLU A 83 -10.05 -12.82 11.75
N ILE A 84 -9.27 -12.51 10.72
CA ILE A 84 -9.71 -12.70 9.34
C ILE A 84 -9.96 -14.18 9.04
N ASP A 85 -11.02 -14.42 8.31
CA ASP A 85 -11.42 -15.78 7.92
C ASP A 85 -10.92 -16.15 6.52
N ALA A 86 -11.24 -17.37 6.08
CA ALA A 86 -10.80 -17.86 4.78
C ALA A 86 -11.37 -17.05 3.61
N VAL A 87 -12.59 -16.52 3.75
CA VAL A 87 -13.25 -15.72 2.71
C VAL A 87 -12.53 -14.38 2.57
N GLU A 88 -12.23 -13.73 3.69
CA GLU A 88 -11.50 -12.45 3.71
C GLU A 88 -10.08 -12.62 3.15
N LYS A 89 -9.37 -13.69 3.53
CA LYS A 89 -8.05 -14.01 2.99
C LYS A 89 -8.07 -14.17 1.47
N ALA A 90 -9.04 -14.91 0.95
CA ALA A 90 -9.19 -15.12 -0.48
C ALA A 90 -9.49 -13.80 -1.21
N GLU A 91 -10.33 -12.94 -0.65
CA GLU A 91 -10.64 -11.62 -1.22
C GLU A 91 -9.41 -10.72 -1.28
N ILE A 92 -8.62 -10.68 -0.23
CA ILE A 92 -7.38 -9.92 -0.18
C ILE A 92 -6.41 -10.40 -1.27
N GLN A 93 -6.22 -11.71 -1.39
CA GLN A 93 -5.36 -12.30 -2.41
C GLN A 93 -5.86 -11.94 -3.82
N ARG A 94 -7.17 -11.95 -4.04
CA ARG A 94 -7.77 -11.57 -5.31
C ARG A 94 -7.51 -10.10 -5.65
N LEU A 95 -7.61 -9.21 -4.66
CA LEU A 95 -7.34 -7.78 -4.83
C LEU A 95 -5.88 -7.50 -5.15
N TRP A 96 -4.96 -8.23 -4.51
CA TRP A 96 -3.53 -8.06 -4.70
C TRP A 96 -3.02 -8.60 -6.04
N GLN A 97 -3.67 -9.62 -6.59
CA GLN A 97 -3.16 -10.37 -7.73
C GLN A 97 -2.79 -9.50 -8.94
N PRO A 98 -3.63 -8.56 -9.41
CA PRO A 98 -3.27 -7.71 -10.55
C PRO A 98 -2.01 -6.87 -10.31
N TYR A 99 -1.76 -6.47 -9.07
CA TYR A 99 -0.59 -5.67 -8.71
C TYR A 99 0.68 -6.51 -8.71
N PHE A 100 0.64 -7.71 -8.18
CA PHE A 100 1.79 -8.63 -8.24
C PHE A 100 2.09 -9.07 -9.68
N GLU A 101 1.09 -9.16 -10.53
CA GLU A 101 1.30 -9.45 -11.96
C GLU A 101 2.03 -8.30 -12.65
N GLN A 102 1.76 -7.06 -12.29
CA GLN A 102 2.43 -5.87 -12.83
C GLN A 102 3.79 -5.60 -12.17
N LEU A 103 3.99 -6.08 -10.95
CA LEU A 103 5.18 -5.86 -10.14
C LEU A 103 5.73 -7.19 -9.63
N PRO A 104 6.14 -8.11 -10.53
CA PRO A 104 6.55 -9.45 -10.13
C PRO A 104 7.78 -9.48 -9.22
N GLU A 105 8.64 -8.46 -9.30
CA GLU A 105 9.83 -8.32 -8.44
C GLU A 105 9.48 -8.06 -6.98
N TYR A 106 8.24 -7.69 -6.68
CA TYR A 106 7.75 -7.45 -5.32
C TYR A 106 6.84 -8.57 -4.80
N GLU A 107 6.75 -9.71 -5.50
CA GLU A 107 5.93 -10.85 -5.10
C GLU A 107 6.29 -11.37 -3.69
N TYR A 108 7.53 -11.22 -3.28
CA TYR A 108 7.97 -11.61 -1.93
C TYR A 108 7.20 -10.89 -0.81
N LEU A 109 6.62 -9.72 -1.10
CA LEU A 109 5.82 -8.98 -0.13
C LEU A 109 4.54 -9.73 0.26
N ARG A 110 4.03 -10.58 -0.61
CA ARG A 110 2.85 -11.41 -0.31
C ARG A 110 3.08 -12.25 0.94
N GLU A 111 4.19 -12.95 1.01
CA GLU A 111 4.54 -13.78 2.17
C GLU A 111 4.77 -12.91 3.41
N GLU A 112 5.46 -11.80 3.25
CA GLU A 112 5.71 -10.87 4.35
C GLU A 112 4.41 -10.35 4.95
N LEU A 113 3.47 -9.90 4.11
CA LEU A 113 2.20 -9.32 4.56
C LEU A 113 1.24 -10.37 5.13
N THR A 114 1.29 -11.59 4.66
CA THR A 114 0.42 -12.68 5.14
C THR A 114 0.99 -13.39 6.37
N SER A 115 2.23 -13.15 6.74
CA SER A 115 2.88 -13.81 7.88
C SER A 115 2.16 -13.56 9.22
N ALA A 116 1.43 -12.46 9.34
CA ALA A 116 0.66 -12.13 10.53
C ALA A 116 -0.76 -12.73 10.53
N TRP A 117 -1.15 -13.39 9.46
CA TRP A 117 -2.49 -14.00 9.35
C TRP A 117 -2.62 -15.22 10.25
N PRO A 118 -3.81 -15.41 10.85
CA PRO A 118 -4.10 -16.62 11.62
C PRO A 118 -4.10 -17.89 10.77
#